data_f9e6e6ef7f93ebf5964db804144751cd
#
_entry.id   f9e6e6ef7f93ebf5964db804144751cd
#
_cell.length_a   1.000
_cell.length_b   1.000
_cell.length_c   1.000
_cell.angle_alpha   90.00
_cell.angle_beta   90.00
_cell.angle_gamma   90.00
#
_symmetry.space_group_name_H-M   'P 1'
#
loop_
_entity.id
_entity.type
_entity.pdbx_description
1 polymer ?
#
loop_
_entity_poly.entity_id
_entity_poly.type
_entity_poly.pdbx_seq_one_letter_code
_entity_poly.pdbx_strand_id
1 'polypeptide(L)'
;MKAYFGKKTIKQKYLTRMITHRKADQLIHGTYWENNKGCAIGCITHSSCHSKFETELGLPIWLAHLVDWLFENMPNGKAMTFPERVLEAIPVGAPLELTYSKFCIFLLKEICKNTDHLLVKNAIDRIIELHTKILTFKKTNIVTTDEWSAAWSAARSARSAESAAWSAARSA
;
A
#
# COMPACT_ATOMS: atom_id res chain seq x y z
N MET A 1 8.79 -9.49 10.59
CA MET A 1 7.77 -8.80 11.46
C MET A 1 6.50 -9.66 11.51
N LYS A 2 5.88 -9.83 12.69
CA LYS A 2 4.62 -10.59 12.84
C LYS A 2 3.47 -9.62 13.10
N ALA A 3 2.40 -9.72 12.32
CA ALA A 3 1.20 -8.90 12.48
C ALA A 3 0.68 -8.95 13.92
N TYR A 4 0.37 -7.78 14.47
CA TYR A 4 -0.07 -7.59 15.86
C TYR A 4 0.88 -8.19 16.91
N PHE A 5 2.18 -8.31 16.57
CA PHE A 5 3.19 -8.99 17.41
C PHE A 5 2.76 -10.39 17.85
N GLY A 6 1.88 -11.06 17.08
CA GLY A 6 1.30 -12.36 17.42
C GLY A 6 0.25 -12.32 18.55
N LYS A 7 -0.25 -11.15 18.95
CA LYS A 7 -1.14 -10.98 20.11
C LYS A 7 -2.57 -10.60 19.67
N LYS A 8 -3.54 -11.46 19.98
CA LYS A 8 -4.98 -11.19 19.72
C LYS A 8 -5.47 -9.92 20.41
N THR A 9 -4.96 -9.62 21.60
CA THR A 9 -5.31 -8.42 22.38
C THR A 9 -4.95 -7.13 21.67
N ILE A 10 -3.83 -7.09 20.94
CA ILE A 10 -3.43 -5.94 20.14
C ILE A 10 -4.40 -5.76 18.97
N LYS A 11 -4.67 -6.81 18.19
CA LYS A 11 -5.66 -6.74 17.11
C LYS A 11 -7.00 -6.22 17.62
N GLN A 12 -7.52 -6.81 18.69
CA GLN A 12 -8.82 -6.45 19.25
C GLN A 12 -8.84 -5.00 19.73
N LYS A 13 -7.79 -4.51 20.40
CA LYS A 13 -7.68 -3.11 20.83
C LYS A 13 -7.88 -2.14 19.67
N TYR A 14 -7.14 -2.32 18.57
CA TYR A 14 -7.16 -1.37 17.45
C TYR A 14 -8.40 -1.52 16.58
N LEU A 15 -8.92 -2.73 16.43
CA LEU A 15 -10.19 -2.98 15.75
C LEU A 15 -11.36 -2.33 16.51
N THR A 16 -11.45 -2.52 17.83
CA THR A 16 -12.48 -1.88 18.68
C THR A 16 -12.37 -0.36 18.60
N ARG A 17 -11.16 0.20 18.67
CA ARG A 17 -10.93 1.63 18.53
C ARG A 17 -11.47 2.16 17.19
N MET A 18 -11.14 1.49 16.08
CA MET A 18 -11.59 1.87 14.75
C MET A 18 -13.12 1.85 14.64
N ILE A 19 -13.76 0.79 15.13
CA ILE A 19 -15.23 0.66 15.17
C ILE A 19 -15.85 1.79 15.98
N THR A 20 -15.25 2.16 17.10
CA THR A 20 -15.74 3.23 17.98
C THR A 20 -15.70 4.58 17.25
N HIS A 21 -14.59 4.92 16.59
CA HIS A 21 -14.47 6.16 15.83
C HIS A 21 -15.46 6.22 14.67
N ARG A 22 -15.64 5.11 13.93
CA ARG A 22 -16.63 5.04 12.85
C ARG A 22 -18.06 5.28 13.37
N LYS A 23 -18.43 4.64 14.48
CA LYS A 23 -19.78 4.81 15.08
C LYS A 23 -20.03 6.21 15.63
N ALA A 24 -18.98 6.95 15.98
CA ALA A 24 -19.05 8.32 16.50
C ALA A 24 -18.92 9.40 15.42
N ASP A 25 -18.94 9.02 14.12
CA ASP A 25 -18.72 9.94 12.98
C ASP A 25 -17.43 10.76 13.09
N GLN A 26 -16.36 10.11 13.60
CA GLN A 26 -15.05 10.73 13.81
C GLN A 26 -14.04 10.40 12.71
N LEU A 27 -14.44 9.54 11.77
CA LEU A 27 -13.64 9.18 10.61
C LEU A 27 -13.92 10.18 9.49
N ILE A 28 -12.92 11.01 9.17
CA ILE A 28 -13.04 12.11 8.21
C ILE A 28 -11.88 12.12 7.22
N HIS A 29 -12.13 12.62 6.01
CA HIS A 29 -11.10 12.82 4.98
C HIS A 29 -10.32 14.11 5.20
N GLY A 30 -9.09 14.16 4.73
CA GLY A 30 -8.28 15.38 4.68
C GLY A 30 -7.66 15.84 6.00
N THR A 31 -7.84 15.09 7.09
CA THR A 31 -7.27 15.42 8.40
C THR A 31 -6.63 14.20 8.99
N TYR A 32 -5.33 14.24 9.32
CA TYR A 32 -4.67 13.09 9.91
C TYR A 32 -5.22 12.72 11.28
N TRP A 33 -5.11 13.61 12.26
CA TRP A 33 -5.63 13.41 13.61
C TRP A 33 -5.72 14.73 14.35
N GLU A 34 -6.93 15.17 14.66
CA GLU A 34 -7.20 16.40 15.40
C GLU A 34 -8.55 16.31 16.11
N ASN A 35 -8.65 16.79 17.35
CA ASN A 35 -9.90 16.87 18.14
C ASN A 35 -10.70 15.56 18.13
N ASN A 36 -10.01 14.42 18.32
CA ASN A 36 -10.56 13.07 18.30
C ASN A 36 -11.19 12.65 16.95
N LYS A 37 -10.85 13.30 15.85
CA LYS A 37 -11.27 12.96 14.50
C LYS A 37 -10.04 12.82 13.60
N GLY A 38 -10.16 12.08 12.53
CA GLY A 38 -9.08 11.96 11.57
C GLY A 38 -9.31 10.95 10.46
N CYS A 39 -8.28 10.77 9.63
CA CYS A 39 -8.23 9.74 8.60
C CYS A 39 -8.18 8.33 9.20
N ALA A 40 -8.16 7.33 8.34
CA ALA A 40 -8.08 5.93 8.74
C ALA A 40 -6.96 5.66 9.76
N ILE A 41 -5.73 6.07 9.45
CA ILE A 41 -4.56 5.84 10.30
C ILE A 41 -4.60 6.70 11.57
N GLY A 42 -5.06 7.95 11.46
CA GLY A 42 -5.26 8.84 12.59
C GLY A 42 -6.20 8.22 13.64
N CYS A 43 -7.34 7.72 13.22
CA CYS A 43 -8.30 7.06 14.10
C CYS A 43 -7.78 5.73 14.69
N ILE A 44 -6.98 4.98 13.95
CA ILE A 44 -6.38 3.73 14.45
C ILE A 44 -5.33 4.05 15.53
N THR A 45 -4.42 5.00 15.28
CA THR A 45 -3.23 5.22 16.12
C THR A 45 -3.36 6.38 17.11
N HIS A 46 -4.40 7.21 17.01
CA HIS A 46 -4.54 8.49 17.72
C HIS A 46 -3.31 9.38 17.50
N SER A 47 -2.88 9.48 16.24
CA SER A 47 -1.66 10.20 15.88
C SER A 47 -1.65 10.54 14.39
N SER A 48 -0.96 11.62 14.06
CA SER A 48 -0.60 11.95 12.67
C SER A 48 0.62 11.19 12.15
N CYS A 49 1.25 10.35 12.98
CA CYS A 49 2.47 9.63 12.63
C CYS A 49 2.19 8.20 12.17
N HIS A 50 2.38 7.92 10.88
CA HIS A 50 2.17 6.60 10.28
C HIS A 50 3.10 5.51 10.87
N SER A 51 4.29 5.87 11.40
CA SER A 51 5.20 4.90 12.00
C SER A 51 4.61 4.19 13.23
N LYS A 52 3.62 4.78 13.88
CA LYS A 52 2.89 4.12 14.98
C LYS A 52 2.14 2.86 14.54
N PHE A 53 1.76 2.78 13.28
CA PHE A 53 1.15 1.57 12.72
C PHE A 53 2.10 0.37 12.81
N GLU A 54 3.39 0.63 12.64
CA GLU A 54 4.43 -0.39 12.80
C GLU A 54 4.79 -0.64 14.27
N THR A 55 5.05 0.43 15.03
CA THR A 55 5.53 0.29 16.40
C THR A 55 4.46 -0.17 17.39
N GLU A 56 3.18 0.12 17.13
CA GLU A 56 2.09 -0.24 18.02
C GLU A 56 1.29 -1.46 17.55
N LEU A 57 1.17 -1.70 16.24
CA LEU A 57 0.40 -2.82 15.70
C LEU A 57 1.28 -3.95 15.10
N GLY A 58 2.57 -3.72 14.88
CA GLY A 58 3.42 -4.67 14.15
C GLY A 58 3.00 -4.82 12.68
N LEU A 59 2.36 -3.81 12.11
CA LEU A 59 1.97 -3.76 10.70
C LEU A 59 2.89 -2.80 9.96
N PRO A 60 3.40 -3.14 8.78
CA PRO A 60 4.44 -2.35 8.13
C PRO A 60 3.95 -0.96 7.71
N ILE A 61 4.82 0.02 7.78
CA ILE A 61 4.52 1.44 7.49
C ILE A 61 3.99 1.65 6.07
N TRP A 62 4.48 0.88 5.07
CA TRP A 62 3.96 0.98 3.70
C TRP A 62 2.46 0.67 3.62
N LEU A 63 1.98 -0.25 4.47
CA LEU A 63 0.56 -0.60 4.54
C LEU A 63 -0.26 0.55 5.15
N ALA A 64 0.28 1.27 6.14
CA ALA A 64 -0.35 2.47 6.67
C ALA A 64 -0.55 3.52 5.58
N HIS A 65 0.49 3.83 4.79
CA HIS A 65 0.39 4.75 3.67
C HIS A 65 -0.61 4.31 2.61
N LEU A 66 -0.64 3.02 2.27
CA LEU A 66 -1.60 2.46 1.33
C LEU A 66 -3.04 2.58 1.84
N VAL A 67 -3.28 2.23 3.11
CA VAL A 67 -4.62 2.30 3.73
C VAL A 67 -5.10 3.74 3.77
N ASP A 68 -4.24 4.66 4.14
CA ASP A 68 -4.56 6.09 4.20
C ASP A 68 -4.88 6.65 2.81
N TRP A 69 -4.02 6.37 1.83
CA TRP A 69 -4.26 6.81 0.45
C TRP A 69 -5.56 6.24 -0.14
N LEU A 70 -5.84 4.96 0.08
CA LEU A 70 -7.07 4.34 -0.37
C LEU A 70 -8.29 4.94 0.34
N PHE A 71 -8.21 5.17 1.63
CA PHE A 71 -9.27 5.81 2.41
C PHE A 71 -9.60 7.20 1.82
N GLU A 72 -8.60 8.04 1.62
CA GLU A 72 -8.77 9.40 1.12
C GLU A 72 -9.37 9.47 -0.31
N ASN A 73 -9.15 8.44 -1.12
CA ASN A 73 -9.60 8.40 -2.52
C ASN A 73 -10.86 7.54 -2.75
N MET A 74 -11.39 6.90 -1.71
CA MET A 74 -12.64 6.12 -1.82
C MET A 74 -13.89 7.00 -1.65
N PRO A 75 -15.02 6.66 -2.31
CA PRO A 75 -16.32 7.25 -1.98
C PRO A 75 -16.69 7.00 -0.51
N ASN A 76 -17.25 8.01 0.16
CA ASN A 76 -17.57 8.00 1.60
C ASN A 76 -18.24 6.70 2.08
N GLY A 77 -19.23 6.18 1.37
CA GLY A 77 -19.93 4.96 1.79
C GLY A 77 -19.05 3.71 1.89
N LYS A 78 -17.96 3.63 1.10
CA LYS A 78 -16.98 2.53 1.15
C LYS A 78 -15.80 2.86 2.07
N ALA A 79 -15.39 4.13 2.12
CA ALA A 79 -14.27 4.60 2.93
C ALA A 79 -14.49 4.32 4.42
N MET A 80 -15.68 4.60 4.93
CA MET A 80 -15.98 4.51 6.36
C MET A 80 -15.80 3.08 6.96
N THR A 81 -16.03 2.02 6.19
CA THR A 81 -15.84 0.64 6.65
C THR A 81 -14.52 0.01 6.23
N PHE A 82 -13.79 0.65 5.31
CA PHE A 82 -12.57 0.08 4.73
C PHE A 82 -11.46 -0.17 5.74
N PRO A 83 -11.09 0.76 6.65
CA PRO A 83 -10.02 0.53 7.62
C PRO A 83 -10.32 -0.63 8.58
N GLU A 84 -11.57 -0.77 9.01
CA GLU A 84 -12.04 -1.88 9.85
C GLU A 84 -11.83 -3.22 9.13
N ARG A 85 -12.27 -3.33 7.87
CA ARG A 85 -12.10 -4.52 7.04
C ARG A 85 -10.63 -4.88 6.81
N VAL A 86 -9.76 -3.88 6.65
CA VAL A 86 -8.30 -4.12 6.53
C VAL A 86 -7.76 -4.74 7.81
N LEU A 87 -8.07 -4.18 8.97
CA LEU A 87 -7.60 -4.72 10.25
C LEU A 87 -8.15 -6.14 10.49
N GLU A 88 -9.41 -6.40 10.14
CA GLU A 88 -10.03 -7.72 10.25
C GLU A 88 -9.36 -8.76 9.34
N ALA A 89 -9.06 -8.40 8.11
CA ALA A 89 -8.49 -9.30 7.11
C ALA A 89 -7.07 -9.79 7.45
N ILE A 90 -6.32 -9.05 8.28
CA ILE A 90 -4.94 -9.41 8.62
C ILE A 90 -4.93 -10.42 9.78
N PRO A 91 -4.48 -11.67 9.59
CA PRO A 91 -4.41 -12.65 10.66
C PRO A 91 -3.37 -12.26 11.73
N VAL A 92 -3.67 -12.58 12.98
CA VAL A 92 -2.71 -12.38 14.09
C VAL A 92 -1.50 -13.29 13.88
N GLY A 93 -0.30 -12.70 13.96
CA GLY A 93 0.95 -13.43 13.79
C GLY A 93 1.33 -13.73 12.33
N ALA A 94 0.57 -13.23 11.35
CA ALA A 94 0.92 -13.38 9.93
C ALA A 94 2.34 -12.83 9.66
N PRO A 95 3.20 -13.56 8.92
CA PRO A 95 4.49 -13.08 8.48
C PRO A 95 4.28 -12.05 7.36
N LEU A 96 4.78 -10.83 7.55
CA LEU A 96 4.53 -9.71 6.63
C LEU A 96 5.75 -9.32 5.77
N GLU A 97 6.89 -9.99 5.95
CA GLU A 97 8.16 -9.61 5.34
C GLU A 97 8.10 -9.58 3.80
N LEU A 98 7.42 -10.55 3.22
CA LEU A 98 7.32 -10.68 1.75
C LEU A 98 6.00 -10.16 1.18
N THR A 99 5.11 -9.65 2.02
CA THR A 99 3.77 -9.24 1.61
C THR A 99 3.81 -8.06 0.65
N TYR A 100 4.73 -7.12 0.85
CA TYR A 100 4.92 -5.99 -0.06
C TYR A 100 5.25 -6.45 -1.50
N SER A 101 6.24 -7.32 -1.65
CA SER A 101 6.64 -7.81 -2.98
C SER A 101 5.52 -8.61 -3.66
N LYS A 102 4.78 -9.45 -2.90
CA LYS A 102 3.60 -10.16 -3.43
C LYS A 102 2.51 -9.20 -3.90
N PHE A 103 2.25 -8.16 -3.13
CA PHE A 103 1.25 -7.14 -3.46
C PHE A 103 1.67 -6.34 -4.70
N CYS A 104 2.93 -5.92 -4.79
CA CYS A 104 3.45 -5.24 -5.98
C CYS A 104 3.32 -6.09 -7.24
N ILE A 105 3.71 -7.37 -7.17
CA ILE A 105 3.57 -8.29 -8.31
C ILE A 105 2.10 -8.44 -8.72
N PHE A 106 1.19 -8.58 -7.75
CA PHE A 106 -0.25 -8.66 -8.02
C PHE A 106 -0.75 -7.42 -8.77
N LEU A 107 -0.49 -6.21 -8.24
CA LEU A 107 -0.93 -4.96 -8.86
C LEU A 107 -0.34 -4.76 -10.27
N LEU A 108 0.96 -5.01 -10.42
CA LEU A 108 1.65 -4.82 -11.69
C LEU A 108 1.12 -5.78 -12.76
N LYS A 109 0.79 -7.02 -12.40
CA LYS A 109 0.14 -7.96 -13.31
C LYS A 109 -1.26 -7.49 -13.74
N GLU A 110 -2.04 -6.93 -12.82
CA GLU A 110 -3.36 -6.37 -13.15
C GLU A 110 -3.24 -5.15 -14.07
N ILE A 111 -2.29 -4.25 -13.82
CA ILE A 111 -2.01 -3.09 -14.69
C ILE A 111 -1.56 -3.54 -16.08
N CYS A 112 -0.68 -4.55 -16.16
CA CYS A 112 -0.15 -5.06 -17.43
C CYS A 112 -1.24 -5.60 -18.37
N LYS A 113 -2.34 -6.13 -17.84
CA LYS A 113 -3.49 -6.58 -18.62
C LYS A 113 -4.22 -5.45 -19.35
N ASN A 114 -4.12 -4.23 -18.83
CA ASN A 114 -4.89 -3.07 -19.26
C ASN A 114 -4.04 -2.06 -20.05
N THR A 115 -2.81 -2.38 -20.40
CA THR A 115 -1.94 -1.54 -21.24
C THR A 115 -1.45 -2.31 -22.45
N ASP A 116 -1.47 -1.67 -23.62
CA ASP A 116 -0.90 -2.22 -24.86
C ASP A 116 0.45 -1.61 -25.21
N HIS A 117 0.91 -0.62 -24.44
CA HIS A 117 2.15 0.09 -24.70
C HIS A 117 3.36 -0.77 -24.35
N LEU A 118 4.14 -1.19 -25.34
CA LEU A 118 5.26 -2.14 -25.19
C LEU A 118 6.31 -1.68 -24.17
N LEU A 119 6.69 -0.41 -24.18
CA LEU A 119 7.68 0.12 -23.21
C LEU A 119 7.16 0.06 -21.78
N VAL A 120 5.86 0.28 -21.57
CA VAL A 120 5.23 0.16 -20.25
C VAL A 120 5.24 -1.30 -19.81
N LYS A 121 4.86 -2.24 -20.67
CA LYS A 121 4.93 -3.69 -20.38
C LYS A 121 6.33 -4.12 -19.98
N ASN A 122 7.34 -3.76 -20.77
CA ASN A 122 8.74 -4.10 -20.49
C ASN A 122 9.21 -3.54 -19.13
N ALA A 123 8.82 -2.31 -18.79
CA ALA A 123 9.16 -1.71 -17.49
C ALA A 123 8.46 -2.44 -16.34
N ILE A 124 7.19 -2.81 -16.49
CA ILE A 124 6.41 -3.59 -15.52
C ILE A 124 7.08 -4.96 -15.33
N ASP A 125 7.39 -5.68 -16.40
CA ASP A 125 8.01 -7.02 -16.33
C ASP A 125 9.34 -6.97 -15.60
N ARG A 126 10.15 -5.93 -15.83
CA ARG A 126 11.41 -5.73 -15.11
C ARG A 126 11.21 -5.55 -13.62
N ILE A 127 10.22 -4.77 -13.20
CA ILE A 127 9.92 -4.56 -11.76
C ILE A 127 9.37 -5.85 -11.14
N ILE A 128 8.52 -6.60 -11.87
CA ILE A 128 8.02 -7.91 -11.42
C ILE A 128 9.17 -8.88 -11.21
N GLU A 129 10.15 -8.91 -12.11
CA GLU A 129 11.36 -9.74 -11.98
C GLU A 129 12.12 -9.43 -10.69
N LEU A 130 12.36 -8.15 -10.37
CA LEU A 130 13.05 -7.74 -9.15
C LEU A 130 12.29 -8.18 -7.88
N HIS A 131 10.98 -7.96 -7.82
CA HIS A 131 10.16 -8.43 -6.71
C HIS A 131 10.16 -9.97 -6.61
N THR A 132 10.18 -10.67 -7.74
CA THR A 132 10.26 -12.14 -7.77
C THR A 132 11.61 -12.64 -7.23
N LYS A 133 12.71 -11.96 -7.55
CA LYS A 133 14.02 -12.26 -6.93
C LYS A 133 13.96 -12.14 -5.41
N ILE A 134 13.28 -11.13 -4.85
CA ILE A 134 13.09 -10.99 -3.40
C ILE A 134 12.31 -12.17 -2.82
N LEU A 135 11.26 -12.63 -3.50
CA LEU A 135 10.42 -13.75 -3.03
C LEU A 135 11.16 -15.09 -3.06
N THR A 136 12.08 -15.26 -4.01
CA THR A 136 12.85 -16.50 -4.22
C THR A 136 14.22 -16.46 -3.54
N PHE A 137 14.43 -15.54 -2.59
CA PHE A 137 15.70 -15.21 -1.96
C PHE A 137 16.52 -16.47 -1.59
N LYS A 138 17.54 -16.70 -2.38
CA LYS A 138 18.71 -17.51 -2.01
C LYS A 138 19.83 -16.48 -1.78
N LYS A 139 20.77 -16.75 -0.85
CA LYS A 139 21.88 -15.84 -0.48
C LYS A 139 22.63 -15.16 -1.65
N THR A 140 22.47 -15.68 -2.85
CA THR A 140 23.12 -15.21 -4.10
C THR A 140 22.26 -14.25 -4.93
N ASN A 141 20.99 -14.02 -4.59
CA ASN A 141 20.03 -13.23 -5.39
C ASN A 141 19.65 -11.92 -4.67
N ILE A 142 20.65 -11.16 -4.23
CA ILE A 142 20.41 -9.82 -3.66
C ILE A 142 20.07 -8.88 -4.81
N VAL A 143 18.89 -8.26 -4.75
CA VAL A 143 18.55 -7.17 -5.69
C VAL A 143 19.34 -5.94 -5.27
N THR A 144 20.17 -5.46 -6.17
CA THR A 144 21.05 -4.31 -5.90
C THR A 144 20.30 -2.99 -6.06
N THR A 145 20.86 -1.92 -5.47
CA THR A 145 20.36 -0.54 -5.66
C THR A 145 20.39 -0.15 -7.13
N ASP A 146 21.40 -0.59 -7.87
CA ASP A 146 21.55 -0.27 -9.30
C ASP A 146 20.46 -0.94 -10.15
N GLU A 147 20.11 -2.21 -9.86
CA GLU A 147 18.99 -2.89 -10.52
C GLU A 147 17.66 -2.16 -10.32
N TRP A 148 17.39 -1.70 -9.09
CA TRP A 148 16.23 -0.87 -8.77
C TRP A 148 16.27 0.47 -9.49
N SER A 149 17.40 1.15 -9.47
CA SER A 149 17.60 2.45 -10.12
C SER A 149 17.36 2.36 -11.64
N ALA A 150 17.90 1.31 -12.28
CA ALA A 150 17.69 1.05 -13.70
C ALA A 150 16.21 0.78 -14.03
N ALA A 151 15.51 -0.04 -13.21
CA ALA A 151 14.10 -0.34 -13.40
C ALA A 151 13.22 0.90 -13.23
N TRP A 152 13.49 1.74 -12.22
CA TRP A 152 12.79 3.01 -12.02
C TRP A 152 13.04 4.02 -13.15
N SER A 153 14.26 4.06 -13.70
CA SER A 153 14.59 4.91 -14.84
C SER A 153 13.81 4.48 -16.08
N ALA A 154 13.76 3.17 -16.36
CA ALA A 154 12.96 2.63 -17.46
C ALA A 154 11.46 2.93 -17.31
N ALA A 155 10.91 2.79 -16.10
CA ALA A 155 9.51 3.11 -15.82
C ALA A 155 9.18 4.60 -16.06
N ARG A 156 10.07 5.52 -15.64
CA ARG A 156 9.91 6.95 -15.90
C ARG A 156 9.94 7.27 -17.41
N SER A 157 10.87 6.66 -18.15
CA SER A 157 10.97 6.85 -19.59
C SER A 157 9.73 6.32 -20.33
N ALA A 158 9.21 5.16 -19.92
CA ALA A 158 7.98 4.60 -20.46
C ALA A 158 6.78 5.51 -20.23
N ARG A 159 6.63 6.08 -19.03
CA ARG A 159 5.56 7.03 -18.69
C ARG A 159 5.64 8.31 -19.54
N SER A 160 6.84 8.82 -19.77
CA SER A 160 7.04 10.01 -20.60
C SER A 160 6.67 9.75 -22.06
N ALA A 161 7.04 8.58 -22.61
CA ALA A 161 6.68 8.17 -23.96
C ALA A 161 5.16 7.99 -24.14
N GLU A 162 4.49 7.36 -23.15
CA GLU A 162 3.04 7.20 -23.14
C GLU A 162 2.33 8.56 -23.11
N SER A 163 2.76 9.49 -22.25
CA SER A 163 2.22 10.84 -22.20
C SER A 163 2.38 11.62 -23.51
N ALA A 164 3.53 11.48 -24.17
CA ALA A 164 3.78 12.11 -25.47
C ALA A 164 2.86 11.53 -26.56
N ALA A 165 2.68 10.20 -26.60
CA ALA A 165 1.78 9.54 -27.55
C ALA A 165 0.31 10.00 -27.36
N TRP A 166 -0.16 10.12 -26.12
CA TRP A 166 -1.49 10.66 -25.82
C TRP A 166 -1.67 12.12 -26.24
N SER A 167 -0.63 12.93 -26.10
CA SER A 167 -0.66 14.33 -26.53
C SER A 167 -0.71 14.45 -28.05
N ALA A 168 0.07 13.64 -28.76
CA ALA A 168 0.06 13.60 -30.21
C ALA A 168 -1.31 13.15 -30.77
N ALA A 169 -1.89 12.08 -30.19
CA ALA A 169 -3.20 11.57 -30.60
C ALA A 169 -4.35 12.55 -30.41
N ARG A 170 -4.23 13.51 -29.47
CA ARG A 170 -5.23 14.58 -29.26
C ARG A 170 -5.06 15.78 -30.17
N SER A 171 -3.92 15.89 -30.83
CA SER A 171 -3.58 17.00 -31.72
C SER A 171 -3.81 16.67 -33.21
N ALA A 172 -4.13 15.43 -33.55
CA ALA A 172 -4.49 14.93 -34.84
C ALA A 172 -6.00 14.83 -35.03
#